data_457efd20d5454132124ef7b28a627c2c
#
_entry.id   457efd20d5454132124ef7b28a627c2c
#
_cell.length_a   1.000
_cell.length_b   1.000
_cell.length_c   1.000
_cell.angle_alpha   90.00
_cell.angle_beta   90.00
_cell.angle_gamma   90.00
#
_symmetry.space_group_name_H-M   'P 1'
#
loop_
_entity.id
_entity.type
_entity.pdbx_description
1 polymer ?
#
loop_
_entity_poly.entity_id
_entity_poly.type
_entity_poly.pdbx_seq_one_letter_code
_entity_poly.pdbx_strand_id
1 'polypeptide(L)'
;MRQLIFCLTVLIVSCYKDSNKKVDDGVYARVGSIELTQKDLVLFDNKTPGLRALNSKIKVWIDETVLFSEAVKNGFENDQDLQRRRDSYYRKLIISSFIESVIASKVSVSNDDVRLYYKRNKGEFVRALDEVRIEQYIVKSKRVATRLAASFNSKRNIDLSKFDIELVKTEKVQRGTFAKNIDDLIFVKKRVIIGPVFIGKDISVLKVLDINKKGSIKGLNDVYDEIYQRVFMIKTLEAQEFLLDSLKKNIDISINPKYQ
;
A
#
# COMPACT_ATOMS: atom_id res chain seq x y z
N MET A 1 89.69 -15.51 18.71
CA MET A 1 88.62 -14.54 18.52
C MET A 1 87.48 -15.29 17.88
N ARG A 2 86.45 -15.65 18.69
CA ARG A 2 85.25 -16.37 18.20
C ARG A 2 84.08 -15.39 18.28
N GLN A 3 83.63 -15.00 17.11
CA GLN A 3 82.41 -14.18 17.00
C GLN A 3 81.17 -15.08 17.15
N LEU A 4 80.34 -14.83 18.17
CA LEU A 4 79.00 -15.40 18.35
C LEU A 4 78.04 -14.62 17.55
N ILE A 5 77.45 -15.26 16.53
CA ILE A 5 76.31 -14.75 15.76
C ILE A 5 75.02 -15.09 16.53
N PHE A 6 74.31 -14.06 17.06
CA PHE A 6 73.06 -14.20 17.74
C PHE A 6 71.95 -14.13 16.72
N CYS A 7 71.39 -15.28 16.35
CA CYS A 7 70.17 -15.34 15.48
C CYS A 7 68.97 -14.97 16.31
N LEU A 8 68.44 -13.77 16.04
CA LEU A 8 67.17 -13.29 16.61
C LEU A 8 65.97 -13.84 15.76
N THR A 9 65.39 -14.93 16.23
CA THR A 9 64.10 -15.46 15.63
C THR A 9 62.93 -14.62 16.08
N VAL A 10 62.39 -13.80 15.16
CA VAL A 10 61.13 -13.09 15.35
C VAL A 10 60.00 -14.08 15.18
N LEU A 11 59.38 -14.46 16.29
CA LEU A 11 58.09 -15.19 16.28
C LEU A 11 56.98 -14.24 15.90
N ILE A 12 56.51 -14.31 14.63
CA ILE A 12 55.29 -13.68 14.20
C ILE A 12 54.12 -14.48 14.78
N VAL A 13 53.58 -14.02 15.90
CA VAL A 13 52.29 -14.52 16.42
C VAL A 13 51.21 -13.92 15.52
N SER A 14 50.82 -14.68 14.51
CA SER A 14 49.61 -14.38 13.73
C SER A 14 48.41 -14.59 14.64
N CYS A 15 47.81 -13.52 15.13
CA CYS A 15 46.50 -13.56 15.76
C CYS A 15 45.47 -13.97 14.71
N TYR A 16 45.24 -15.27 14.61
CA TYR A 16 44.07 -15.79 13.91
C TYR A 16 42.82 -15.42 14.74
N LYS A 17 42.15 -14.37 14.33
CA LYS A 17 40.91 -13.91 14.98
C LYS A 17 39.83 -14.92 14.66
N ASP A 18 39.55 -15.80 15.61
CA ASP A 18 38.49 -16.79 15.54
C ASP A 18 37.15 -16.06 15.36
N SER A 19 36.61 -16.02 14.12
CA SER A 19 35.37 -15.30 13.76
C SER A 19 34.11 -16.15 13.94
N ASN A 20 34.19 -17.25 14.70
CA ASN A 20 33.03 -18.10 15.04
C ASN A 20 32.43 -17.74 16.41
N LYS A 21 32.09 -16.48 16.65
CA LYS A 21 31.10 -16.17 17.69
C LYS A 21 29.73 -16.67 17.21
N LYS A 22 29.20 -17.71 17.85
CA LYS A 22 27.79 -18.13 17.65
C LYS A 22 26.90 -16.89 17.82
N VAL A 23 26.03 -16.69 16.86
CA VAL A 23 24.99 -15.64 16.91
C VAL A 23 24.00 -16.06 17.99
N ASP A 24 23.77 -15.18 18.97
CA ASP A 24 22.88 -15.43 20.09
C ASP A 24 21.43 -15.66 19.64
N ASP A 25 20.64 -16.45 20.42
CA ASP A 25 19.21 -16.63 20.15
C ASP A 25 18.51 -15.26 20.15
N GLY A 26 17.94 -14.86 18.98
CA GLY A 26 17.29 -13.56 18.77
C GLY A 26 18.07 -12.58 17.89
N VAL A 27 19.34 -12.89 17.52
CA VAL A 27 20.13 -12.12 16.56
C VAL A 27 20.12 -12.81 15.21
N TYR A 28 19.66 -12.12 14.19
CA TYR A 28 19.57 -12.65 12.82
C TYR A 28 20.88 -12.54 12.03
N ALA A 29 21.66 -11.50 12.28
CA ALA A 29 22.96 -11.27 11.65
C ALA A 29 23.83 -10.36 12.52
N ARG A 30 25.14 -10.39 12.27
CA ARG A 30 26.12 -9.52 12.91
C ARG A 30 27.14 -9.03 11.88
N VAL A 31 27.42 -7.74 11.92
CA VAL A 31 28.48 -7.10 11.13
C VAL A 31 29.39 -6.33 12.10
N GLY A 32 30.60 -6.86 12.38
CA GLY A 32 31.44 -6.30 13.42
C GLY A 32 30.80 -6.38 14.80
N SER A 33 30.53 -5.22 15.42
CA SER A 33 29.82 -5.10 16.70
C SER A 33 28.31 -4.82 16.55
N ILE A 34 27.84 -4.61 15.34
CA ILE A 34 26.45 -4.25 15.05
C ILE A 34 25.64 -5.52 14.82
N GLU A 35 24.52 -5.65 15.52
CA GLU A 35 23.63 -6.82 15.46
C GLU A 35 22.29 -6.44 14.87
N LEU A 36 21.76 -7.32 14.03
CA LEU A 36 20.38 -7.26 13.53
C LEU A 36 19.51 -8.13 14.44
N THR A 37 18.57 -7.52 15.11
CA THR A 37 17.63 -8.21 16.01
C THR A 37 16.22 -8.23 15.46
N GLN A 38 15.33 -9.00 16.10
CA GLN A 38 13.91 -9.03 15.76
C GLN A 38 13.26 -7.63 15.84
N LYS A 39 13.69 -6.79 16.80
CA LYS A 39 13.16 -5.43 16.96
C LYS A 39 13.46 -4.55 15.74
N ASP A 40 14.64 -4.70 15.16
CA ASP A 40 15.05 -3.94 13.98
C ASP A 40 14.24 -4.33 12.75
N LEU A 41 13.89 -5.62 12.61
CA LEU A 41 13.05 -6.10 11.51
C LEU A 41 11.59 -5.63 11.58
N VAL A 42 11.04 -5.49 12.78
CA VAL A 42 9.65 -5.02 13.00
C VAL A 42 9.49 -3.54 12.60
N LEU A 43 10.55 -2.74 12.69
CA LEU A 43 10.53 -1.34 12.22
C LEU A 43 10.30 -1.22 10.71
N PHE A 44 10.56 -2.28 9.94
CA PHE A 44 10.42 -2.27 8.47
C PHE A 44 9.11 -2.89 7.96
N ASP A 45 8.41 -3.68 8.78
CA ASP A 45 7.17 -4.34 8.33
C ASP A 45 6.40 -4.94 9.52
N ASN A 46 5.13 -4.56 9.68
CA ASN A 46 4.25 -5.07 10.75
C ASN A 46 3.83 -6.54 10.57
N LYS A 47 4.32 -7.23 9.53
CA LYS A 47 4.04 -8.65 9.27
C LYS A 47 5.33 -9.46 9.34
N THR A 48 5.31 -10.58 10.04
CA THR A 48 6.42 -11.53 10.03
C THR A 48 6.65 -12.04 8.61
N PRO A 49 7.79 -11.71 7.97
CA PRO A 49 8.04 -12.13 6.60
C PRO A 49 8.27 -13.64 6.53
N GLY A 50 7.85 -14.28 5.45
CA GLY A 50 8.21 -15.67 5.18
C GLY A 50 9.75 -15.83 5.06
N LEU A 51 10.28 -17.03 5.29
CA LEU A 51 11.73 -17.32 5.35
C LEU A 51 12.54 -16.75 4.17
N ARG A 52 12.02 -16.80 2.94
CA ARG A 52 12.71 -16.24 1.76
C ARG A 52 12.81 -14.71 1.83
N ALA A 53 11.76 -14.04 2.25
CA ALA A 53 11.74 -12.59 2.40
C ALA A 53 12.64 -12.15 3.56
N LEU A 54 12.68 -12.92 4.65
CA LEU A 54 13.57 -12.69 5.78
C LEU A 54 15.04 -12.78 5.36
N ASN A 55 15.44 -13.85 4.67
CA ASN A 55 16.81 -14.01 4.17
C ASN A 55 17.23 -12.88 3.23
N SER A 56 16.33 -12.42 2.36
CA SER A 56 16.59 -11.27 1.50
C SER A 56 16.81 -9.97 2.30
N LYS A 57 15.98 -9.72 3.31
CA LYS A 57 16.13 -8.55 4.20
C LYS A 57 17.45 -8.59 4.99
N ILE A 58 17.81 -9.76 5.52
CA ILE A 58 19.09 -9.94 6.23
C ILE A 58 20.27 -9.62 5.32
N LYS A 59 20.25 -10.12 4.07
CA LYS A 59 21.33 -9.84 3.12
C LYS A 59 21.45 -8.34 2.82
N VAL A 60 20.35 -7.68 2.53
CA VAL A 60 20.33 -6.23 2.29
C VAL A 60 20.88 -5.47 3.50
N TRP A 61 20.45 -5.84 4.71
CA TRP A 61 20.94 -5.20 5.93
C TRP A 61 22.45 -5.40 6.13
N ILE A 62 23.00 -6.59 5.84
CA ILE A 62 24.44 -6.84 5.90
C ILE A 62 25.17 -5.93 4.92
N ASP A 63 24.75 -5.89 3.66
CA ASP A 63 25.37 -5.08 2.62
C ASP A 63 25.35 -3.60 2.99
N GLU A 64 24.21 -3.07 3.44
CA GLU A 64 24.05 -1.69 3.90
C GLU A 64 24.93 -1.38 5.14
N THR A 65 24.98 -2.29 6.11
CA THR A 65 25.76 -2.10 7.34
C THR A 65 27.27 -2.09 7.05
N VAL A 66 27.74 -2.92 6.14
CA VAL A 66 29.13 -2.92 5.69
C VAL A 66 29.49 -1.60 5.02
N LEU A 67 28.66 -1.16 4.05
CA LEU A 67 28.86 0.10 3.33
C LEU A 67 28.80 1.31 4.27
N PHE A 68 27.84 1.33 5.19
CA PHE A 68 27.71 2.39 6.19
C PHE A 68 28.92 2.46 7.10
N SER A 69 29.39 1.31 7.61
CA SER A 69 30.57 1.23 8.48
C SER A 69 31.82 1.75 7.78
N GLU A 70 31.97 1.47 6.49
CA GLU A 70 33.11 1.96 5.70
C GLU A 70 32.99 3.47 5.43
N ALA A 71 31.78 3.96 5.13
CA ALA A 71 31.54 5.39 4.96
C ALA A 71 31.86 6.18 6.24
N VAL A 72 31.46 5.68 7.41
CA VAL A 72 31.78 6.29 8.71
C VAL A 72 33.28 6.34 8.93
N LYS A 73 34.02 5.25 8.66
CA LYS A 73 35.48 5.24 8.75
C LYS A 73 36.16 6.26 7.82
N ASN A 74 35.58 6.52 6.68
CA ASN A 74 36.04 7.52 5.71
C ASN A 74 35.57 8.95 6.05
N GLY A 75 34.95 9.16 7.22
CA GLY A 75 34.62 10.47 7.74
C GLY A 75 33.33 11.11 7.19
N PHE A 76 32.52 10.34 6.42
CA PHE A 76 31.27 10.87 5.86
C PHE A 76 30.26 11.32 6.93
N GLU A 77 30.32 10.76 8.14
CA GLU A 77 29.48 11.21 9.26
C GLU A 77 29.76 12.65 9.69
N ASN A 78 30.98 13.16 9.42
CA ASN A 78 31.40 14.52 9.74
C ASN A 78 31.12 15.54 8.62
N ASP A 79 30.57 15.08 7.50
CA ASP A 79 30.17 15.96 6.40
C ASP A 79 29.01 16.88 6.84
N GLN A 80 29.26 18.20 6.78
CA GLN A 80 28.30 19.20 7.24
C GLN A 80 27.01 19.22 6.43
N ASP A 81 27.07 18.88 5.13
CA ASP A 81 25.87 18.81 4.28
C ASP A 81 25.01 17.61 4.66
N LEU A 82 25.62 16.45 4.89
CA LEU A 82 24.91 15.27 5.35
C LEU A 82 24.28 15.48 6.74
N GLN A 83 25.00 16.12 7.64
CA GLN A 83 24.47 16.46 8.97
C GLN A 83 23.27 17.42 8.86
N ARG A 84 23.35 18.49 8.04
CA ARG A 84 22.22 19.40 7.81
C ARG A 84 21.00 18.69 7.21
N ARG A 85 21.21 17.78 6.28
CA ARG A 85 20.12 16.96 5.69
C ARG A 85 19.49 16.05 6.73
N ARG A 86 20.31 15.35 7.51
CA ARG A 86 19.85 14.48 8.61
C ARG A 86 19.00 15.28 9.60
N ASP A 87 19.49 16.45 10.06
CA ASP A 87 18.80 17.27 11.05
C ASP A 87 17.49 17.85 10.49
N SER A 88 17.50 18.26 9.23
CA SER A 88 16.27 18.70 8.53
C SER A 88 15.25 17.57 8.41
N TYR A 89 15.68 16.35 8.06
CA TYR A 89 14.80 15.18 7.97
C TYR A 89 14.25 14.81 9.34
N TYR A 90 15.11 14.76 10.35
CA TYR A 90 14.72 14.43 11.72
C TYR A 90 13.72 15.45 12.29
N ARG A 91 13.93 16.75 12.05
CA ARG A 91 12.96 17.80 12.41
C ARG A 91 11.59 17.54 11.76
N LYS A 92 11.54 17.23 10.46
CA LYS A 92 10.29 16.92 9.76
C LYS A 92 9.60 15.69 10.35
N LEU A 93 10.37 14.66 10.70
CA LEU A 93 9.86 13.44 11.30
C LEU A 93 9.23 13.72 12.68
N ILE A 94 9.89 14.51 13.53
CA ILE A 94 9.34 14.92 14.83
C ILE A 94 8.04 15.70 14.64
N ILE A 95 8.02 16.69 13.72
CA ILE A 95 6.84 17.51 13.46
C ILE A 95 5.68 16.63 12.98
N SER A 96 5.91 15.73 12.01
CA SER A 96 4.86 14.86 11.51
C SER A 96 4.31 13.92 12.58
N SER A 97 5.19 13.30 13.38
CA SER A 97 4.79 12.42 14.48
C SER A 97 4.00 13.15 15.56
N PHE A 98 4.41 14.40 15.90
CA PHE A 98 3.67 15.24 16.83
C PHE A 98 2.27 15.58 16.30
N ILE A 99 2.20 16.08 15.06
CA ILE A 99 0.93 16.42 14.40
C ILE A 99 0.02 15.19 14.37
N GLU A 100 0.53 14.04 13.92
CA GLU A 100 -0.22 12.79 13.84
C GLU A 100 -0.78 12.39 15.21
N SER A 101 0.03 12.44 16.27
CA SER A 101 -0.40 12.07 17.63
C SER A 101 -1.50 12.99 18.17
N VAL A 102 -1.43 14.30 17.87
CA VAL A 102 -2.44 15.27 18.33
C VAL A 102 -3.72 15.15 17.52
N ILE A 103 -3.62 14.93 16.21
CA ILE A 103 -4.77 14.91 15.30
C ILE A 103 -5.53 13.60 15.39
N ALA A 104 -4.84 12.46 15.55
CA ALA A 104 -5.46 11.13 15.64
C ALA A 104 -6.59 11.07 16.69
N SER A 105 -6.47 11.85 17.77
CA SER A 105 -7.49 11.92 18.83
C SER A 105 -8.61 12.94 18.58
N LYS A 106 -8.45 13.85 17.62
CA LYS A 106 -9.34 15.00 17.41
C LYS A 106 -10.17 14.93 16.15
N VAL A 107 -9.70 14.16 15.14
CA VAL A 107 -10.36 14.08 13.84
C VAL A 107 -11.16 12.80 13.73
N SER A 108 -12.47 12.97 13.53
CA SER A 108 -13.39 11.88 13.21
C SER A 108 -14.33 12.32 12.10
N VAL A 109 -14.71 11.36 11.26
CA VAL A 109 -15.68 11.58 10.18
C VAL A 109 -16.94 10.80 10.50
N SER A 110 -18.04 11.49 10.65
CA SER A 110 -19.34 10.89 10.85
C SER A 110 -20.06 10.59 9.53
N ASN A 111 -21.08 9.74 9.58
CA ASN A 111 -21.95 9.50 8.41
C ASN A 111 -22.64 10.79 7.92
N ASP A 112 -22.94 11.71 8.82
CA ASP A 112 -23.59 12.96 8.47
C ASP A 112 -22.62 13.91 7.76
N ASP A 113 -21.34 13.92 8.12
CA ASP A 113 -20.33 14.66 7.36
C ASP A 113 -20.24 14.20 5.91
N VAL A 114 -20.24 12.87 5.69
CA VAL A 114 -20.21 12.27 4.36
C VAL A 114 -21.46 12.62 3.55
N ARG A 115 -22.64 12.52 4.19
CA ARG A 115 -23.91 12.90 3.54
C ARG A 115 -23.97 14.37 3.18
N LEU A 116 -23.48 15.22 4.07
CA LEU A 116 -23.47 16.68 3.86
C LEU A 116 -22.53 17.05 2.72
N TYR A 117 -21.31 16.46 2.71
CA TYR A 117 -20.35 16.66 1.63
C TYR A 117 -20.92 16.23 0.28
N TYR A 118 -21.49 15.01 0.22
CA TYR A 118 -22.14 14.52 -1.00
C TYR A 118 -23.25 15.45 -1.48
N LYS A 119 -24.13 15.92 -0.58
CA LYS A 119 -25.24 16.81 -0.93
C LYS A 119 -24.73 18.12 -1.54
N ARG A 120 -23.65 18.68 -1.00
CA ARG A 120 -23.06 19.95 -1.46
C ARG A 120 -22.31 19.81 -2.78
N ASN A 121 -21.71 18.64 -3.02
CA ASN A 121 -20.79 18.42 -4.13
C ASN A 121 -21.27 17.36 -5.13
N LYS A 122 -22.60 17.13 -5.24
CA LYS A 122 -23.17 16.09 -6.13
C LYS A 122 -22.65 16.15 -7.56
N GLY A 123 -22.44 17.37 -8.08
CA GLY A 123 -21.97 17.59 -9.44
C GLY A 123 -20.55 17.07 -9.72
N GLU A 124 -19.76 16.80 -8.69
CA GLU A 124 -18.42 16.23 -8.85
C GLU A 124 -18.46 14.72 -9.10
N PHE A 125 -19.53 14.04 -8.71
CA PHE A 125 -19.66 12.58 -8.75
C PHE A 125 -20.40 12.12 -10.01
N VAL A 126 -19.97 12.60 -11.17
CA VAL A 126 -20.57 12.26 -12.46
C VAL A 126 -19.80 11.08 -13.09
N ARG A 127 -20.54 10.13 -13.67
CA ARG A 127 -19.93 9.00 -14.38
C ARG A 127 -19.31 9.45 -15.69
N ALA A 128 -18.02 9.20 -15.85
CA ALA A 128 -17.26 9.51 -17.06
C ALA A 128 -17.60 8.57 -18.23
N LEU A 129 -18.03 7.34 -17.93
CA LEU A 129 -18.37 6.28 -18.87
C LEU A 129 -19.68 5.61 -18.45
N ASP A 130 -20.30 4.85 -19.38
CA ASP A 130 -21.36 3.91 -19.02
C ASP A 130 -20.80 2.84 -18.07
N GLU A 131 -21.53 2.51 -17.03
CA GLU A 131 -21.17 1.50 -16.04
C GLU A 131 -22.27 0.44 -15.94
N VAL A 132 -21.88 -0.78 -15.70
CA VAL A 132 -22.80 -1.90 -15.47
C VAL A 132 -22.43 -2.63 -14.18
N ARG A 133 -23.44 -3.04 -13.42
CA ARG A 133 -23.27 -4.00 -12.34
C ARG A 133 -23.68 -5.37 -12.84
N ILE A 134 -22.76 -6.32 -12.73
CA ILE A 134 -22.96 -7.68 -13.23
C ILE A 134 -22.71 -8.72 -12.13
N GLU A 135 -23.35 -9.86 -12.26
CA GLU A 135 -22.94 -11.10 -11.65
C GLU A 135 -22.27 -11.95 -12.73
N GLN A 136 -21.01 -12.31 -12.51
CA GLN A 136 -20.26 -13.23 -13.37
C GLN A 136 -20.27 -14.62 -12.75
N TYR A 137 -20.76 -15.59 -13.48
CA TYR A 137 -20.77 -17.00 -13.12
C TYR A 137 -19.69 -17.72 -13.92
N ILE A 138 -18.61 -18.12 -13.28
CA ILE A 138 -17.51 -18.90 -13.87
C ILE A 138 -17.83 -20.37 -13.76
N VAL A 139 -17.74 -21.09 -14.87
CA VAL A 139 -18.13 -22.50 -14.97
C VAL A 139 -17.09 -23.33 -15.72
N LYS A 140 -17.02 -24.63 -15.44
CA LYS A 140 -16.01 -25.54 -16.01
C LYS A 140 -16.14 -25.81 -17.50
N SER A 141 -17.33 -25.66 -18.10
CA SER A 141 -17.53 -25.99 -19.50
C SER A 141 -18.54 -25.12 -20.21
N LYS A 142 -18.35 -24.94 -21.52
CA LYS A 142 -19.31 -24.24 -22.41
C LYS A 142 -20.71 -24.82 -22.35
N ARG A 143 -20.84 -26.16 -22.19
CA ARG A 143 -22.14 -26.85 -22.07
C ARG A 143 -22.88 -26.40 -20.80
N VAL A 144 -22.17 -26.29 -19.67
CA VAL A 144 -22.75 -25.79 -18.40
C VAL A 144 -23.15 -24.32 -18.55
N ALA A 145 -22.28 -23.48 -19.15
CA ALA A 145 -22.60 -22.06 -19.40
C ALA A 145 -23.86 -21.90 -20.26
N THR A 146 -23.99 -22.67 -21.35
CA THR A 146 -25.16 -22.60 -22.23
C THR A 146 -26.45 -22.97 -21.47
N ARG A 147 -26.43 -24.06 -20.68
CA ARG A 147 -27.56 -24.47 -19.86
C ARG A 147 -27.92 -23.40 -18.80
N LEU A 148 -26.93 -22.86 -18.14
CA LEU A 148 -27.11 -21.82 -17.12
C LEU A 148 -27.71 -20.55 -17.71
N ALA A 149 -27.20 -20.07 -18.86
CA ALA A 149 -27.74 -18.92 -19.57
C ALA A 149 -29.20 -19.14 -20.02
N ALA A 150 -29.51 -20.34 -20.54
CA ALA A 150 -30.87 -20.69 -20.90
C ALA A 150 -31.83 -20.73 -19.69
N SER A 151 -31.33 -21.22 -18.56
CA SER A 151 -32.12 -21.27 -17.31
C SER A 151 -32.42 -19.83 -16.81
N PHE A 152 -31.44 -18.92 -16.81
CA PHE A 152 -31.67 -17.51 -16.47
C PHE A 152 -32.70 -16.83 -17.39
N ASN A 153 -32.69 -17.15 -18.68
CA ASN A 153 -33.65 -16.61 -19.64
C ASN A 153 -35.08 -17.18 -19.46
N SER A 154 -35.25 -18.33 -18.84
CA SER A 154 -36.55 -18.99 -18.66
C SER A 154 -37.39 -18.37 -17.54
N LYS A 155 -36.89 -17.37 -16.80
CA LYS A 155 -37.55 -16.70 -15.65
C LYS A 155 -38.11 -17.64 -14.56
N ARG A 156 -37.69 -18.90 -14.53
CA ARG A 156 -38.04 -19.85 -13.46
C ARG A 156 -37.12 -19.68 -12.28
N ASN A 157 -37.60 -20.13 -11.11
CA ASN A 157 -36.74 -20.19 -9.94
C ASN A 157 -35.59 -21.17 -10.22
N ILE A 158 -34.35 -20.69 -10.20
CA ILE A 158 -33.19 -21.44 -10.64
C ILE A 158 -32.48 -21.97 -9.41
N ASP A 159 -32.37 -23.30 -9.34
CA ASP A 159 -31.52 -23.96 -8.37
C ASP A 159 -30.09 -24.00 -8.92
N LEU A 160 -29.25 -23.08 -8.42
CA LEU A 160 -27.86 -22.94 -8.85
C LEU A 160 -27.00 -24.15 -8.46
N SER A 161 -27.41 -24.94 -7.46
CA SER A 161 -26.68 -26.16 -7.05
C SER A 161 -26.61 -27.25 -8.13
N LYS A 162 -27.52 -27.19 -9.11
CA LYS A 162 -27.57 -28.10 -10.26
C LYS A 162 -26.55 -27.78 -11.36
N PHE A 163 -25.79 -26.71 -11.20
CA PHE A 163 -24.78 -26.30 -12.16
C PHE A 163 -23.40 -26.37 -11.49
N ASP A 164 -22.41 -26.81 -12.26
CA ASP A 164 -21.02 -26.86 -11.82
C ASP A 164 -20.39 -25.44 -11.96
N ILE A 165 -20.73 -24.59 -10.99
CA ILE A 165 -20.27 -23.21 -10.90
C ILE A 165 -19.03 -23.18 -10.00
N GLU A 166 -17.91 -22.70 -10.55
CA GLU A 166 -16.65 -22.60 -9.81
C GLU A 166 -16.60 -21.35 -8.92
N LEU A 167 -17.13 -20.25 -9.44
CA LEU A 167 -17.08 -18.97 -8.76
C LEU A 167 -18.21 -18.05 -9.23
N VAL A 168 -18.78 -17.30 -8.31
CA VAL A 168 -19.69 -16.19 -8.60
C VAL A 168 -19.07 -14.89 -8.10
N LYS A 169 -18.97 -13.90 -8.98
CA LYS A 169 -18.48 -12.56 -8.66
C LYS A 169 -19.55 -11.53 -8.97
N THR A 170 -19.72 -10.55 -8.07
CA THR A 170 -20.51 -9.37 -8.36
C THR A 170 -19.57 -8.18 -8.47
N GLU A 171 -19.58 -7.51 -9.59
CA GLU A 171 -18.66 -6.38 -9.84
C GLU A 171 -19.33 -5.27 -10.65
N LYS A 172 -18.76 -4.06 -10.52
CA LYS A 172 -19.09 -2.91 -11.36
C LYS A 172 -18.02 -2.76 -12.41
N VAL A 173 -18.39 -2.71 -13.66
CA VAL A 173 -17.49 -2.59 -14.80
C VAL A 173 -17.90 -1.42 -15.68
N GLN A 174 -16.91 -0.72 -16.20
CA GLN A 174 -17.09 0.37 -17.13
C GLN A 174 -17.11 -0.13 -18.57
N ARG A 175 -17.77 0.60 -19.44
CA ARG A 175 -17.72 0.36 -20.89
C ARG A 175 -16.28 0.39 -21.37
N GLY A 176 -15.88 -0.61 -22.14
CA GLY A 176 -14.50 -0.80 -22.60
C GLY A 176 -13.66 -1.75 -21.75
N THR A 177 -14.20 -2.28 -20.64
CA THR A 177 -13.51 -3.28 -19.81
C THR A 177 -13.47 -4.64 -20.48
N PHE A 178 -14.53 -5.02 -21.16
CA PHE A 178 -14.60 -6.29 -21.89
C PHE A 178 -14.21 -6.14 -23.36
N ALA A 179 -13.98 -7.27 -24.02
CA ALA A 179 -13.84 -7.29 -25.46
C ALA A 179 -15.07 -6.70 -26.15
N LYS A 180 -14.88 -6.01 -27.26
CA LYS A 180 -15.91 -5.24 -27.96
C LYS A 180 -17.21 -5.99 -28.19
N ASN A 181 -17.13 -7.28 -28.54
CA ASN A 181 -18.32 -8.12 -28.77
C ASN A 181 -19.17 -8.34 -27.50
N ILE A 182 -18.54 -8.40 -26.32
CA ILE A 182 -19.23 -8.52 -25.03
C ILE A 182 -19.79 -7.15 -24.61
N ASP A 183 -18.97 -6.10 -24.72
CA ASP A 183 -19.37 -4.72 -24.46
C ASP A 183 -20.62 -4.33 -25.26
N ASP A 184 -20.64 -4.64 -26.56
CA ASP A 184 -21.79 -4.36 -27.43
C ASP A 184 -23.07 -5.11 -27.00
N LEU A 185 -22.93 -6.35 -26.49
CA LEU A 185 -24.06 -7.09 -25.94
C LEU A 185 -24.65 -6.42 -24.69
N ILE A 186 -23.80 -5.86 -23.84
CA ILE A 186 -24.18 -5.19 -22.60
C ILE A 186 -24.76 -3.81 -22.89
N PHE A 187 -23.98 -2.94 -23.50
CA PHE A 187 -24.28 -1.50 -23.55
C PHE A 187 -25.09 -1.10 -24.76
N VAL A 188 -24.96 -1.80 -25.90
CA VAL A 188 -25.70 -1.50 -27.13
C VAL A 188 -26.99 -2.31 -27.21
N LYS A 189 -26.88 -3.65 -27.13
CA LYS A 189 -27.99 -4.58 -27.23
C LYS A 189 -28.77 -4.74 -25.92
N LYS A 190 -28.24 -4.26 -24.80
CA LYS A 190 -28.84 -4.27 -23.45
C LYS A 190 -29.36 -5.65 -23.04
N ARG A 191 -28.57 -6.70 -23.33
CA ARG A 191 -28.93 -8.05 -22.93
C ARG A 191 -28.75 -8.21 -21.42
N VAL A 192 -29.74 -8.82 -20.77
CA VAL A 192 -29.69 -9.11 -19.33
C VAL A 192 -28.81 -10.32 -19.04
N ILE A 193 -28.87 -11.34 -19.90
CA ILE A 193 -28.07 -12.57 -19.78
C ILE A 193 -27.18 -12.68 -21.01
N ILE A 194 -25.91 -12.83 -20.78
CA ILE A 194 -24.87 -12.91 -21.81
C ILE A 194 -24.01 -14.14 -21.53
N GLY A 195 -23.98 -15.06 -22.44
CA GLY A 195 -23.20 -16.28 -22.32
C GLY A 195 -23.68 -17.42 -23.22
N PRO A 196 -22.81 -18.41 -23.41
CA PRO A 196 -21.45 -18.53 -22.90
C PRO A 196 -20.49 -17.50 -23.52
N VAL A 197 -19.63 -16.89 -22.69
CA VAL A 197 -18.57 -15.98 -23.11
C VAL A 197 -17.25 -16.37 -22.48
N PHE A 198 -16.16 -16.04 -23.16
CA PHE A 198 -14.80 -16.21 -22.62
C PHE A 198 -14.30 -14.86 -22.09
N ILE A 199 -13.86 -14.85 -20.82
CA ILE A 199 -13.23 -13.71 -20.18
C ILE A 199 -11.87 -14.17 -19.69
N GLY A 200 -10.82 -13.79 -20.41
CA GLY A 200 -9.50 -14.39 -20.23
C GLY A 200 -9.54 -15.89 -20.54
N LYS A 201 -9.23 -16.73 -19.56
CA LYS A 201 -9.26 -18.21 -19.65
C LYS A 201 -10.59 -18.79 -19.18
N ASP A 202 -11.44 -17.99 -18.54
CA ASP A 202 -12.64 -18.46 -17.86
C ASP A 202 -13.84 -18.49 -18.80
N ILE A 203 -14.62 -19.57 -18.72
CA ILE A 203 -15.92 -19.68 -19.39
C ILE A 203 -16.96 -19.10 -18.44
N SER A 204 -17.70 -18.09 -18.89
CA SER A 204 -18.58 -17.31 -18.03
C SER A 204 -19.97 -17.12 -18.60
N VAL A 205 -20.92 -16.93 -17.68
CA VAL A 205 -22.23 -16.33 -17.95
C VAL A 205 -22.30 -15.02 -17.16
N LEU A 206 -22.64 -13.93 -17.84
CA LEU A 206 -22.86 -12.63 -17.21
C LEU A 206 -24.37 -12.39 -17.08
N LYS A 207 -24.77 -12.00 -15.88
CA LYS A 207 -26.10 -11.49 -15.59
C LYS A 207 -26.01 -10.00 -15.26
N VAL A 208 -26.58 -9.19 -16.10
CA VAL A 208 -26.64 -7.72 -15.93
C VAL A 208 -27.69 -7.40 -14.89
N LEU A 209 -27.29 -6.71 -13.82
CA LEU A 209 -28.18 -6.29 -12.74
C LEU A 209 -28.72 -4.88 -12.99
N ASP A 210 -27.83 -3.93 -13.28
CA ASP A 210 -28.20 -2.56 -13.63
C ASP A 210 -27.18 -1.93 -14.58
N ILE A 211 -27.61 -0.91 -15.32
CA ILE A 211 -26.78 -0.13 -16.24
C ILE A 211 -26.93 1.36 -15.89
N ASN A 212 -25.84 2.00 -15.59
CA ASN A 212 -25.74 3.41 -15.30
C ASN A 212 -25.10 4.15 -16.48
N LYS A 213 -25.72 5.20 -16.96
CA LYS A 213 -25.24 5.92 -18.14
C LYS A 213 -24.15 6.92 -17.78
N LYS A 214 -23.24 7.16 -18.73
CA LYS A 214 -22.35 8.32 -18.74
C LYS A 214 -23.16 9.60 -18.45
N GLY A 215 -22.59 10.51 -17.64
CA GLY A 215 -23.24 11.76 -17.24
C GLY A 215 -24.26 11.62 -16.10
N SER A 216 -24.61 10.39 -15.68
CA SER A 216 -25.43 10.21 -14.49
C SER A 216 -24.60 10.41 -13.19
N ILE A 217 -25.27 10.89 -12.15
CA ILE A 217 -24.64 11.08 -10.83
C ILE A 217 -24.50 9.73 -10.15
N LYS A 218 -23.33 9.45 -9.59
CA LYS A 218 -23.07 8.28 -8.75
C LYS A 218 -23.84 8.41 -7.44
N GLY A 219 -24.47 7.34 -6.99
CA GLY A 219 -25.15 7.32 -5.68
C GLY A 219 -24.13 7.45 -4.53
N LEU A 220 -24.60 7.90 -3.36
CA LEU A 220 -23.75 8.05 -2.18
C LEU A 220 -22.98 6.76 -1.85
N ASN A 221 -23.62 5.59 -1.93
CA ASN A 221 -22.97 4.31 -1.67
C ASN A 221 -21.85 3.99 -2.66
N ASP A 222 -21.89 4.54 -3.86
CA ASP A 222 -20.85 4.31 -4.88
C ASP A 222 -19.59 5.13 -4.63
N VAL A 223 -19.70 6.20 -3.85
CA VAL A 223 -18.63 7.19 -3.61
C VAL A 223 -18.38 7.44 -2.12
N TYR A 224 -18.98 6.60 -1.26
CA TYR A 224 -18.91 6.80 0.20
C TYR A 224 -17.47 6.82 0.70
N ASP A 225 -16.67 5.82 0.35
CA ASP A 225 -15.28 5.72 0.80
C ASP A 225 -14.41 6.86 0.25
N GLU A 226 -14.65 7.25 -1.00
CA GLU A 226 -13.98 8.39 -1.61
C GLU A 226 -14.29 9.69 -0.84
N ILE A 227 -15.56 9.92 -0.52
CA ILE A 227 -15.99 11.11 0.24
C ILE A 227 -15.45 11.07 1.66
N TYR A 228 -15.50 9.90 2.31
CA TYR A 228 -14.95 9.73 3.65
C TYR A 228 -13.47 10.16 3.70
N GLN A 229 -12.66 9.71 2.75
CA GLN A 229 -11.24 10.09 2.67
C GLN A 229 -11.06 11.60 2.41
N ARG A 230 -11.86 12.18 1.52
CA ARG A 230 -11.82 13.63 1.26
C ARG A 230 -12.17 14.44 2.50
N VAL A 231 -13.26 14.09 3.18
CA VAL A 231 -13.69 14.78 4.41
C VAL A 231 -12.69 14.59 5.53
N PHE A 232 -12.11 13.39 5.67
CA PHE A 232 -11.04 13.13 6.64
C PHE A 232 -9.84 14.04 6.39
N MET A 233 -9.41 14.16 5.13
CA MET A 233 -8.30 15.04 4.76
C MET A 233 -8.61 16.51 5.07
N ILE A 234 -9.81 17.00 4.73
CA ILE A 234 -10.22 18.38 5.01
C ILE A 234 -10.18 18.65 6.51
N LYS A 235 -10.82 17.80 7.33
CA LYS A 235 -10.83 17.96 8.78
C LYS A 235 -9.42 17.85 9.39
N THR A 236 -8.56 17.04 8.81
CA THR A 236 -7.15 16.93 9.23
C THR A 236 -6.40 18.23 9.00
N LEU A 237 -6.55 18.85 7.82
CA LEU A 237 -5.93 20.12 7.49
C LEU A 237 -6.47 21.24 8.39
N GLU A 238 -7.78 21.33 8.61
CA GLU A 238 -8.39 22.30 9.52
C GLU A 238 -7.88 22.13 10.96
N ALA A 239 -7.77 20.90 11.44
CA ALA A 239 -7.22 20.62 12.77
C ALA A 239 -5.73 20.99 12.89
N GLN A 240 -4.93 20.79 11.83
CA GLN A 240 -3.53 21.21 11.79
C GLN A 240 -3.39 22.73 11.83
N GLU A 241 -4.19 23.43 11.04
CA GLU A 241 -4.20 24.88 10.98
C GLU A 241 -4.60 25.47 12.36
N PHE A 242 -5.67 24.95 12.95
CA PHE A 242 -6.10 25.35 14.30
C PHE A 242 -5.02 25.11 15.37
N LEU A 243 -4.36 23.93 15.32
CA LEU A 243 -3.25 23.60 16.22
C LEU A 243 -2.11 24.61 16.06
N LEU A 244 -1.69 24.88 14.83
CA LEU A 244 -0.60 25.79 14.53
C LEU A 244 -0.91 27.21 15.02
N ASP A 245 -2.12 27.69 14.76
CA ASP A 245 -2.56 29.03 15.22
C ASP A 245 -2.62 29.12 16.75
N SER A 246 -3.06 28.05 17.41
CA SER A 246 -3.03 27.98 18.87
C SER A 246 -1.61 28.02 19.43
N LEU A 247 -0.67 27.33 18.81
CA LEU A 247 0.73 27.31 19.22
C LEU A 247 1.40 28.67 18.99
N LYS A 248 1.14 29.31 17.85
CA LYS A 248 1.69 30.65 17.52
C LYS A 248 1.29 31.74 18.51
N LYS A 249 0.10 31.63 19.10
CA LYS A 249 -0.37 32.64 20.11
C LYS A 249 0.48 32.69 21.37
N ASN A 250 1.20 31.60 21.67
CA ASN A 250 2.01 31.48 22.89
C ASN A 250 3.51 31.61 22.64
N ILE A 251 3.93 32.01 21.43
CA ILE A 251 5.33 32.14 21.04
C ILE A 251 5.53 33.52 20.45
N ASP A 252 6.58 34.21 20.90
CA ASP A 252 6.99 35.46 20.29
C ASP A 252 7.60 35.19 18.90
N ILE A 253 6.99 35.79 17.87
CA ILE A 253 7.36 35.58 16.47
C ILE A 253 7.71 36.95 15.89
N SER A 254 8.98 37.14 15.54
CA SER A 254 9.43 38.30 14.81
C SER A 254 9.91 37.92 13.40
N ILE A 255 9.49 38.69 12.42
CA ILE A 255 9.96 38.58 11.04
C ILE A 255 10.80 39.82 10.74
N ASN A 256 11.98 39.60 10.16
CA ASN A 256 12.82 40.74 9.75
C ASN A 256 12.06 41.57 8.69
N PRO A 257 11.90 42.91 8.92
CA PRO A 257 11.12 43.78 8.02
C PRO A 257 11.58 43.77 6.56
N LYS A 258 12.84 43.40 6.30
CA LYS A 258 13.37 43.28 4.93
C LYS A 258 12.70 42.19 4.11
N TYR A 259 12.04 41.22 4.75
CA TYR A 259 11.42 40.04 4.12
C TYR A 259 9.91 39.94 4.38
N GLN A 260 9.28 41.01 4.80
CA GLN A 260 7.83 41.19 4.94
C GLN A 260 7.19 41.69 3.65
#